data_53c123b674389218562296e8c839d92d
#
_entry.id   53c123b674389218562296e8c839d92d
#
_cell.length_a   1.000
_cell.length_b   1.000
_cell.length_c   1.000
_cell.angle_alpha   90.00
_cell.angle_beta   90.00
_cell.angle_gamma   90.00
#
_symmetry.space_group_name_H-M   'P 1'
#
loop_
_entity.id
_entity.type
_entity.pdbx_description
1 polymer ?
#
loop_
_entity_poly.entity_id
_entity_poly.type
_entity_poly.pdbx_seq_one_letter_code
_entity_poly.pdbx_strand_id
1 'polypeptide(L)'
;MDRDPLTAGGPTIRTLRAADCARLVAMDHAISGRKRQAWYEGKLRRALSEADVKISLGAELDGMLVGALLGSVHYGEFGQPEPLAILDTVLVDREFARRGIARALLDQLLFNLAGLRIERLRTEVAWNEQELIGFFARSGFAPVPRLVLELAVSAAG
;
A
#
# COMPACT_ATOMS: atom_id res chain seq x y z
N MET A 1 -32.08 11.51 2.07
CA MET A 1 -30.83 10.77 2.09
C MET A 1 -29.81 11.56 1.30
N ASP A 2 -29.12 12.44 1.98
CA ASP A 2 -28.14 13.33 1.35
C ASP A 2 -26.93 12.51 0.92
N ARG A 3 -26.81 12.29 -0.37
CA ARG A 3 -25.55 11.81 -0.93
C ARG A 3 -24.55 12.95 -0.83
N ASP A 4 -23.52 12.73 -0.04
CA ASP A 4 -22.38 13.61 0.02
C ASP A 4 -21.92 13.91 -1.40
N PRO A 5 -21.92 15.19 -1.86
CA PRO A 5 -21.52 15.54 -3.20
C PRO A 5 -20.06 15.17 -3.54
N LEU A 6 -19.28 14.74 -2.56
CA LEU A 6 -17.91 14.25 -2.75
C LEU A 6 -17.84 12.81 -3.29
N THR A 7 -18.95 12.07 -3.33
CA THR A 7 -18.97 10.69 -3.84
C THR A 7 -19.24 10.58 -5.33
N ALA A 8 -19.67 11.65 -5.98
CA ALA A 8 -20.02 11.63 -7.41
C ALA A 8 -18.82 11.77 -8.38
N GLY A 9 -17.59 11.74 -7.90
CA GLY A 9 -16.37 11.88 -8.70
C GLY A 9 -15.12 11.32 -8.04
N GLY A 10 -15.26 10.54 -6.95
CA GLY A 10 -14.14 9.91 -6.26
C GLY A 10 -13.60 8.68 -6.99
N PRO A 11 -12.41 8.21 -6.64
CA PRO A 11 -11.83 7.03 -7.26
C PRO A 11 -12.61 5.77 -6.92
N THR A 12 -12.68 4.84 -7.87
CA THR A 12 -13.13 3.48 -7.62
C THR A 12 -11.97 2.69 -7.03
N ILE A 13 -12.15 2.11 -5.86
CA ILE A 13 -11.13 1.25 -5.24
C ILE A 13 -11.43 -0.20 -5.61
N ARG A 14 -10.43 -0.87 -6.14
CA ARG A 14 -10.52 -2.25 -6.58
C ARG A 14 -9.25 -3.03 -6.26
N THR A 15 -9.33 -4.35 -6.35
CA THR A 15 -8.14 -5.19 -6.29
C THR A 15 -7.23 -4.92 -7.49
N LEU A 16 -5.93 -4.96 -7.30
CA LEU A 16 -4.96 -4.89 -8.39
C LEU A 16 -5.05 -6.13 -9.29
N ARG A 17 -4.65 -5.96 -10.54
CA ARG A 17 -4.62 -6.99 -11.58
C ARG A 17 -3.22 -7.10 -12.17
N ALA A 18 -2.91 -8.21 -12.80
CA ALA A 18 -1.64 -8.37 -13.52
C ALA A 18 -1.43 -7.28 -14.58
N ALA A 19 -2.51 -6.87 -15.25
CA ALA A 19 -2.48 -5.80 -16.26
C ALA A 19 -2.09 -4.42 -15.69
N ASP A 20 -2.16 -4.21 -14.38
CA ASP A 20 -1.78 -2.95 -13.75
C ASP A 20 -0.26 -2.75 -13.64
N CYS A 21 0.54 -3.78 -13.91
CA CYS A 21 1.99 -3.74 -13.69
C CYS A 21 2.66 -2.58 -14.43
N ALA A 22 2.37 -2.40 -15.70
CA ALA A 22 2.97 -1.33 -16.50
C ALA A 22 2.66 0.06 -15.93
N ARG A 23 1.43 0.26 -15.44
CA ARG A 23 1.02 1.54 -14.86
C ARG A 23 1.68 1.78 -13.49
N LEU A 24 1.81 0.74 -12.66
CA LEU A 24 2.53 0.82 -11.39
C LEU A 24 3.99 1.21 -11.60
N VAL A 25 4.65 0.58 -12.57
CA VAL A 25 6.04 0.89 -12.94
C VAL A 25 6.16 2.35 -13.41
N ALA A 26 5.23 2.83 -14.21
CA ALA A 26 5.24 4.21 -14.71
C ALA A 26 5.04 5.23 -13.58
N MET A 27 4.09 5.00 -12.68
CA MET A 27 3.86 5.86 -11.52
C MET A 27 5.08 5.91 -10.59
N ASP A 28 5.64 4.75 -10.30
CA ASP A 28 6.84 4.66 -9.45
C ASP A 28 8.04 5.35 -10.09
N HIS A 29 8.25 5.15 -11.39
CA HIS A 29 9.32 5.80 -12.12
C HIS A 29 9.20 7.34 -12.07
N ALA A 30 8.00 7.86 -12.22
CA ALA A 30 7.75 9.30 -12.12
C ALA A 30 8.07 9.88 -10.73
N ILE A 31 7.89 9.08 -9.66
CA ILE A 31 8.12 9.48 -8.28
C ILE A 31 9.58 9.27 -7.87
N SER A 32 10.14 8.09 -8.15
CA SER A 32 11.44 7.66 -7.64
C SER A 32 12.60 7.84 -8.64
N GLY A 33 12.30 8.02 -9.91
CA GLY A 33 13.30 7.98 -10.97
C GLY A 33 13.80 6.59 -11.32
N ARG A 34 13.29 5.54 -10.71
CA ARG A 34 13.75 4.15 -10.89
C ARG A 34 12.74 3.35 -11.70
N LYS A 35 13.23 2.62 -12.70
CA LYS A 35 12.45 1.58 -13.38
C LYS A 35 12.62 0.26 -12.64
N ARG A 36 11.60 -0.16 -11.90
CA ARG A 36 11.64 -1.37 -11.09
C ARG A 36 10.64 -2.43 -11.59
N GLN A 37 10.63 -2.69 -12.88
CA GLN A 37 9.66 -3.57 -13.52
C GLN A 37 9.67 -4.99 -12.94
N ALA A 38 10.83 -5.63 -12.83
CA ALA A 38 10.94 -6.98 -12.30
C ALA A 38 10.46 -7.06 -10.84
N TRP A 39 10.70 -6.01 -10.07
CA TRP A 39 10.23 -5.92 -8.69
C TRP A 39 8.70 -5.88 -8.60
N TYR A 40 8.05 -5.03 -9.42
CA TYR A 40 6.57 -4.96 -9.48
C TYR A 40 5.94 -6.24 -10.02
N GLU A 41 6.53 -6.85 -11.03
CA GLU A 41 6.09 -8.15 -11.55
C GLU A 41 6.10 -9.21 -10.44
N GLY A 42 7.19 -9.28 -9.67
CA GLY A 42 7.31 -10.20 -8.54
C GLY A 42 6.32 -9.90 -7.41
N LYS A 43 6.13 -8.63 -7.08
CA LYS A 43 5.15 -8.18 -6.06
C LYS A 43 3.73 -8.54 -6.45
N LEU A 44 3.32 -8.22 -7.67
CA LEU A 44 1.97 -8.54 -8.15
C LEU A 44 1.75 -10.05 -8.23
N ARG A 45 2.72 -10.80 -8.69
CA ARG A 45 2.61 -12.26 -8.75
C ARG A 45 2.31 -12.85 -7.37
N ARG A 46 3.01 -12.38 -6.34
CA ARG A 46 2.75 -12.81 -4.95
C ARG A 46 1.40 -12.35 -4.44
N ALA A 47 1.07 -11.07 -4.63
CA ALA A 47 -0.19 -10.50 -4.19
C ALA A 47 -1.41 -11.19 -4.82
N LEU A 48 -1.30 -11.60 -6.09
CA LEU A 48 -2.38 -12.26 -6.83
C LEU A 48 -2.45 -13.78 -6.57
N SER A 49 -1.36 -14.40 -6.08
CA SER A 49 -1.33 -15.83 -5.78
C SER A 49 -1.77 -16.19 -4.37
N GLU A 50 -1.70 -15.25 -3.44
CA GLU A 50 -2.20 -15.42 -2.08
C GLU A 50 -3.71 -15.20 -2.07
N ALA A 51 -4.46 -16.29 -2.25
CA ALA A 51 -5.90 -16.26 -2.51
C ALA A 51 -6.75 -15.69 -1.36
N ASP A 52 -6.22 -15.66 -0.13
CA ASP A 52 -7.06 -15.47 1.05
C ASP A 52 -7.14 -14.02 1.54
N VAL A 53 -6.22 -13.14 1.11
CA VAL A 53 -6.23 -11.76 1.61
C VAL A 53 -5.95 -10.76 0.49
N LYS A 54 -7.00 -10.13 0.02
CA LYS A 54 -6.93 -9.08 -1.00
C LYS A 54 -6.64 -7.72 -0.35
N ILE A 55 -5.40 -7.51 0.04
CA ILE A 55 -4.96 -6.25 0.65
C ILE A 55 -4.14 -5.37 -0.29
N SER A 56 -3.92 -5.80 -1.51
CA SER A 56 -3.29 -4.98 -2.54
C SER A 56 -4.35 -4.37 -3.43
N LEU A 57 -4.49 -3.06 -3.33
CA LEU A 57 -5.61 -2.30 -3.88
C LEU A 57 -5.13 -1.24 -4.89
N GLY A 58 -5.96 -0.98 -5.87
CA GLY A 58 -5.78 0.11 -6.82
C GLY A 58 -6.92 1.11 -6.76
N ALA A 59 -6.59 2.37 -7.01
CA ALA A 59 -7.56 3.44 -7.19
C ALA A 59 -7.63 3.82 -8.65
N GLU A 60 -8.83 3.82 -9.20
CA GLU A 60 -9.10 4.08 -10.62
C GLU A 60 -9.97 5.33 -10.78
N LEU A 61 -9.59 6.21 -11.68
CA LEU A 61 -10.38 7.34 -12.14
C LEU A 61 -10.46 7.28 -13.66
N ASP A 62 -11.69 7.37 -14.18
CA ASP A 62 -11.95 7.37 -15.63
C ASP A 62 -11.25 6.23 -16.38
N GLY A 63 -11.25 5.05 -15.79
CA GLY A 63 -10.63 3.85 -16.35
C GLY A 63 -9.11 3.78 -16.23
N MET A 64 -8.46 4.72 -15.57
CA MET A 64 -7.01 4.75 -15.38
C MET A 64 -6.63 4.57 -13.91
N LEU A 65 -5.65 3.71 -13.66
CA LEU A 65 -5.08 3.54 -12.33
C LEU A 65 -4.29 4.79 -11.94
N VAL A 66 -4.68 5.43 -10.84
CA VAL A 66 -4.08 6.68 -10.34
C VAL A 66 -3.43 6.53 -8.96
N GLY A 67 -3.60 5.39 -8.32
CA GLY A 67 -2.95 5.10 -7.06
C GLY A 67 -3.00 3.61 -6.72
N ALA A 68 -2.16 3.18 -5.80
CA ALA A 68 -2.10 1.79 -5.36
C ALA A 68 -1.55 1.66 -3.95
N LEU A 69 -2.01 0.63 -3.25
CA LEU A 69 -1.41 0.10 -2.04
C LEU A 69 -1.02 -1.35 -2.28
N LEU A 70 0.17 -1.73 -1.82
CA LEU A 70 0.59 -3.14 -1.80
C LEU A 70 0.99 -3.53 -0.37
N GLY A 71 0.57 -4.70 0.03
CA GLY A 71 0.86 -5.23 1.35
C GLY A 71 0.81 -6.74 1.39
N SER A 72 0.98 -7.27 2.60
CA SER A 72 0.96 -8.71 2.88
C SER A 72 0.47 -8.97 4.29
N VAL A 73 -0.01 -10.18 4.57
CA VAL A 73 -0.37 -10.62 5.91
C VAL A 73 0.65 -11.63 6.41
N HIS A 74 1.09 -11.43 7.63
CA HIS A 74 2.05 -12.29 8.30
C HIS A 74 1.40 -12.94 9.52
N TYR A 75 1.69 -14.22 9.72
CA TYR A 75 1.18 -15.01 10.83
C TYR A 75 2.34 -15.53 11.67
N GLY A 76 2.25 -15.33 12.99
CA GLY A 76 3.23 -15.88 13.93
C GLY A 76 4.61 -15.25 13.88
N GLU A 77 4.76 -14.07 13.34
CA GLU A 77 6.04 -13.38 13.22
C GLU A 77 6.47 -12.76 14.57
N PHE A 78 7.76 -12.81 14.85
CA PHE A 78 8.37 -12.21 16.05
C PHE A 78 7.69 -12.62 17.37
N GLY A 79 7.27 -13.89 17.47
CA GLY A 79 6.64 -14.45 18.67
C GLY A 79 5.22 -13.95 18.93
N GLN A 80 4.57 -13.32 17.95
CA GLN A 80 3.20 -12.84 18.06
C GLN A 80 2.26 -13.79 17.31
N PRO A 81 1.28 -14.41 18.00
CA PRO A 81 0.37 -15.37 17.36
C PRO A 81 -0.67 -14.70 16.47
N GLU A 82 -1.02 -13.44 16.75
CA GLU A 82 -2.05 -12.72 15.99
C GLU A 82 -1.56 -12.33 14.60
N PRO A 83 -2.44 -12.36 13.59
CA PRO A 83 -2.07 -11.90 12.25
C PRO A 83 -1.74 -10.42 12.23
N LEU A 84 -0.77 -10.06 11.41
CA LEU A 84 -0.32 -8.69 11.21
C LEU A 84 -0.33 -8.37 9.72
N ALA A 85 -1.02 -7.31 9.32
CA ALA A 85 -0.90 -6.78 7.97
C ALA A 85 0.28 -5.82 7.88
N ILE A 86 1.06 -5.94 6.81
CA ILE A 86 2.18 -5.05 6.50
C ILE A 86 1.84 -4.30 5.22
N LEU A 87 1.86 -2.99 5.29
CA LEU A 87 1.75 -2.10 4.14
C LEU A 87 3.16 -1.69 3.72
N ASP A 88 3.60 -2.10 2.55
CA ASP A 88 4.96 -1.84 2.09
C ASP A 88 5.07 -0.83 0.95
N THR A 89 3.98 -0.54 0.26
CA THR A 89 3.99 0.36 -0.88
C THR A 89 2.73 1.21 -0.91
N VAL A 90 2.92 2.52 -1.04
CA VAL A 90 1.85 3.49 -1.29
C VAL A 90 2.28 4.32 -2.48
N LEU A 91 1.50 4.30 -3.55
CA LEU A 91 1.73 5.08 -4.76
C LEU A 91 0.51 5.94 -5.09
N VAL A 92 0.75 7.19 -5.43
CA VAL A 92 -0.26 8.07 -6.02
C VAL A 92 0.38 8.80 -7.19
N ASP A 93 -0.31 8.82 -8.32
CA ASP A 93 0.12 9.60 -9.48
C ASP A 93 0.24 11.07 -9.09
N ARG A 94 1.35 11.70 -9.45
CA ARG A 94 1.63 13.10 -9.11
C ARG A 94 0.57 14.07 -9.61
N GLU A 95 -0.03 13.80 -10.76
CA GLU A 95 -1.10 14.63 -11.32
C GLU A 95 -2.39 14.55 -10.49
N PHE A 96 -2.52 13.51 -9.69
CA PHE A 96 -3.68 13.28 -8.82
C PHE A 96 -3.35 13.42 -7.34
N ALA A 97 -2.18 13.96 -7.00
CA ALA A 97 -1.77 14.19 -5.63
C ALA A 97 -2.73 15.16 -4.90
N ARG A 98 -2.88 14.95 -3.60
CA ARG A 98 -3.73 15.79 -2.72
C ARG A 98 -5.23 15.78 -3.06
N ARG A 99 -5.71 14.74 -3.71
CA ARG A 99 -7.13 14.53 -4.01
C ARG A 99 -7.77 13.43 -3.18
N GLY A 100 -7.13 13.05 -2.08
CA GLY A 100 -7.65 12.01 -1.19
C GLY A 100 -7.53 10.58 -1.71
N ILE A 101 -6.71 10.32 -2.73
CA ILE A 101 -6.54 8.98 -3.33
C ILE A 101 -5.94 8.01 -2.31
N ALA A 102 -4.84 8.38 -1.66
CA ALA A 102 -4.20 7.55 -0.64
C ALA A 102 -5.13 7.27 0.53
N ARG A 103 -5.90 8.27 0.95
CA ARG A 103 -6.88 8.13 2.03
C ARG A 103 -7.98 7.14 1.65
N ALA A 104 -8.54 7.24 0.45
CA ALA A 104 -9.57 6.33 -0.03
C ALA A 104 -9.07 4.89 -0.10
N LEU A 105 -7.84 4.69 -0.57
CA LEU A 105 -7.18 3.38 -0.59
C LEU A 105 -7.02 2.82 0.83
N LEU A 106 -6.52 3.63 1.76
CA LEU A 106 -6.32 3.21 3.14
C LEU A 106 -7.64 2.87 3.83
N ASP A 107 -8.67 3.69 3.65
CA ASP A 107 -9.99 3.43 4.21
C ASP A 107 -10.57 2.10 3.74
N GLN A 108 -10.42 1.78 2.47
CA GLN A 108 -10.85 0.48 1.93
C GLN A 108 -10.01 -0.67 2.50
N LEU A 109 -8.70 -0.48 2.62
CA LEU A 109 -7.83 -1.48 3.25
C LEU A 109 -8.26 -1.76 4.68
N LEU A 110 -8.50 -0.72 5.47
CA LEU A 110 -8.94 -0.88 6.87
C LEU A 110 -10.28 -1.59 6.97
N PHE A 111 -11.20 -1.28 6.08
CA PHE A 111 -12.48 -1.99 5.98
C PHE A 111 -12.28 -3.48 5.69
N ASN A 112 -11.43 -3.81 4.73
CA ASN A 112 -11.12 -5.20 4.37
C ASN A 112 -10.46 -5.96 5.53
N LEU A 113 -9.49 -5.32 6.21
CA LEU A 113 -8.80 -5.91 7.35
C LEU A 113 -9.76 -6.20 8.52
N ALA A 114 -10.68 -5.28 8.80
CA ALA A 114 -11.69 -5.48 9.83
C ALA A 114 -12.58 -6.69 9.50
N GLY A 115 -12.99 -6.84 8.26
CA GLY A 115 -13.76 -8.01 7.79
C GLY A 115 -13.00 -9.32 7.93
N LEU A 116 -11.68 -9.31 7.83
CA LEU A 116 -10.79 -10.44 8.00
C LEU A 116 -10.38 -10.67 9.46
N ARG A 117 -10.83 -9.82 10.38
CA ARG A 117 -10.45 -9.81 11.81
C ARG A 117 -8.94 -9.64 12.01
N ILE A 118 -8.29 -8.87 11.15
CA ILE A 118 -6.90 -8.46 11.30
C ILE A 118 -6.91 -7.08 11.97
N GLU A 119 -6.40 -7.04 13.19
CA GLU A 119 -6.54 -5.87 14.07
C GLU A 119 -5.38 -4.90 14.00
N ARG A 120 -4.29 -5.27 13.30
CA ARG A 120 -3.09 -4.45 13.25
C ARG A 120 -2.59 -4.32 11.82
N LEU A 121 -2.29 -3.09 11.45
CA LEU A 121 -1.62 -2.73 10.21
C LEU A 121 -0.33 -1.99 10.55
N ARG A 122 0.78 -2.49 10.04
CA ARG A 122 2.12 -1.92 10.26
C ARG A 122 2.71 -1.45 8.94
N THR A 123 3.54 -0.42 9.00
CA THR A 123 4.36 0.02 7.88
C THR A 123 5.74 0.45 8.37
N GLU A 124 6.69 0.51 7.47
CA GLU A 124 7.99 1.13 7.67
C GLU A 124 8.14 2.31 6.73
N VAL A 125 8.68 3.40 7.23
CA VAL A 125 8.89 4.61 6.45
C VAL A 125 10.32 5.09 6.70
N ALA A 126 11.02 5.49 5.62
CA ALA A 126 12.30 6.13 5.80
C ALA A 126 12.12 7.41 6.63
N TRP A 127 12.98 7.61 7.63
CA TRP A 127 12.84 8.71 8.59
C TRP A 127 12.88 10.12 7.95
N ASN A 128 13.37 10.23 6.72
CA ASN A 128 13.41 11.47 5.95
C ASN A 128 12.24 11.66 4.98
N GLU A 129 11.31 10.69 4.88
CA GLU A 129 10.09 10.82 4.07
C GLU A 129 8.98 11.54 4.85
N GLN A 130 9.14 12.85 5.01
CA GLN A 130 8.28 13.67 5.87
C GLN A 130 6.81 13.68 5.44
N GLU A 131 6.53 13.72 4.14
CA GLU A 131 5.16 13.73 3.64
C GLU A 131 4.42 12.42 3.95
N LEU A 132 5.12 11.30 3.77
CA LEU A 132 4.55 9.98 4.04
C LEU A 132 4.36 9.75 5.54
N ILE A 133 5.32 10.16 6.35
CA ILE A 133 5.19 10.12 7.82
C ILE A 133 3.98 10.95 8.27
N GLY A 134 3.84 12.16 7.72
CA GLY A 134 2.70 13.04 8.02
C GLY A 134 1.36 12.41 7.62
N PHE A 135 1.29 11.79 6.45
CA PHE A 135 0.10 11.08 6.00
C PHE A 135 -0.29 9.96 6.98
N PHE A 136 0.65 9.11 7.36
CA PHE A 136 0.38 8.03 8.30
C PHE A 136 -0.01 8.54 9.68
N ALA A 137 0.66 9.58 10.18
CA ALA A 137 0.30 10.19 11.47
C ALA A 137 -1.13 10.73 11.46
N ARG A 138 -1.54 11.44 10.41
CA ARG A 138 -2.92 11.94 10.26
C ARG A 138 -3.94 10.82 10.11
N SER A 139 -3.49 9.67 9.63
CA SER A 139 -4.33 8.47 9.47
C SER A 139 -4.44 7.62 10.73
N GLY A 140 -3.80 8.03 11.82
CA GLY A 140 -3.89 7.35 13.11
C GLY A 140 -2.76 6.37 13.39
N PHE A 141 -1.75 6.26 12.52
CA PHE A 141 -0.56 5.46 12.81
C PHE A 141 0.28 6.11 13.89
N ALA A 142 0.83 5.30 14.76
CA ALA A 142 1.73 5.73 15.83
C ALA A 142 2.97 4.83 15.88
N PRO A 143 4.11 5.35 16.33
CA PRO A 143 5.29 4.52 16.52
C PRO A 143 5.03 3.38 17.50
N VAL A 144 5.60 2.22 17.22
CA VAL A 144 5.59 1.07 18.12
C VAL A 144 6.99 0.87 18.71
N PRO A 145 7.11 0.28 19.94
CA PRO A 145 8.40 0.14 20.61
C PRO A 145 9.23 -1.02 20.02
N ARG A 146 9.61 -0.88 18.77
CA ARG A 146 10.41 -1.85 18.01
C ARG A 146 11.46 -1.11 17.22
N LEU A 147 12.61 -1.75 17.02
CA LEU A 147 13.70 -1.24 16.20
C LEU A 147 13.82 -2.09 14.94
N VAL A 148 14.08 -1.47 13.82
CA VAL A 148 14.54 -2.15 12.62
C VAL A 148 16.05 -2.20 12.66
N LEU A 149 16.61 -3.41 12.64
CA LEU A 149 18.05 -3.65 12.67
C LEU A 149 18.46 -4.33 11.37
N GLU A 150 19.56 -3.89 10.80
CA GLU A 150 20.05 -4.39 9.54
C GLU A 150 21.56 -4.64 9.61
N LEU A 151 21.99 -5.74 9.03
CA LEU A 151 23.40 -6.08 8.88
C LEU A 151 23.68 -6.35 7.40
N ALA A 152 24.62 -5.62 6.84
CA ALA A 152 25.10 -5.91 5.49
C ALA A 152 25.87 -7.23 5.50
N VAL A 153 25.44 -8.17 4.66
CA VAL A 153 26.14 -9.45 4.50
C VAL A 153 27.02 -9.37 3.25
N SER A 154 28.32 -9.41 3.45
CA SER A 154 29.25 -9.45 2.34
C SER A 154 29.07 -10.76 1.58
N ALA A 155 28.98 -10.70 0.25
CA ALA A 155 29.07 -11.90 -0.56
C ALA A 155 30.41 -12.56 -0.26
N ALA A 156 30.40 -13.83 0.15
CA ALA A 156 31.63 -14.62 0.23
C ALA A 156 32.23 -14.70 -1.16
N GLY A 157 33.43 -14.18 -1.31
CA GLY A 157 34.18 -14.19 -2.58
C GLY A 157 34.49 -15.59 -3.03
#